data_d517e24d39e84c728de5aa7fc7e310a0
#
_entry.id   d517e24d39e84c728de5aa7fc7e310a0
#
_cell.length_a   1.000
_cell.length_b   1.000
_cell.length_c   1.000
_cell.angle_alpha   90.00
_cell.angle_beta   90.00
_cell.angle_gamma   90.00
#
_symmetry.space_group_name_H-M   'P 1'
#
loop_
_entity.id
_entity.type
_entity.pdbx_description
1 polymer ?
#
loop_
_entity_poly.entity_id
_entity_poly.type
_entity_poly.pdbx_seq_one_letter_code
_entity_poly.pdbx_strand_id
1 'polypeptide(L)'
;MDGNLLRVAARVGGIAEDIMDARVRKRFRAMLAESIDRERPGEWNQAMMDLGATVCLPNGAPLCEKCPARAFCAAYQNGMTDVLPVRAAKKPRRVEERTVFLLVRDGRLALRKRPAKGLLAGLWELPNVPGNLDEAGAAITLAQWGLTARTLTPVGAAKHIFSHVEWDMHGYLAAAEGENNEFLWADGAALQAAAIPSAFRYYFDTAVRWLAAQQGGTDHGTALL
;
A
#
# COMPACT_ATOMS: atom_id res chain seq x y z
N MET A 1 -3.36 18.38 -7.64
CA MET A 1 -4.80 18.52 -7.89
C MET A 1 -5.49 17.29 -7.37
N ASP A 2 -6.47 17.51 -6.55
CA ASP A 2 -7.34 16.51 -5.94
C ASP A 2 -8.40 16.00 -6.92
N GLY A 3 -9.00 14.83 -6.63
CA GLY A 3 -10.03 14.22 -7.46
C GLY A 3 -11.34 15.01 -7.50
N ASN A 4 -11.67 15.76 -6.44
CA ASN A 4 -12.84 16.64 -6.40
C ASN A 4 -12.66 17.80 -7.38
N LEU A 5 -11.51 18.47 -7.32
CA LEU A 5 -11.17 19.56 -8.22
C LEU A 5 -11.23 19.13 -9.70
N LEU A 6 -10.62 17.99 -10.02
CA LEU A 6 -10.62 17.45 -11.39
C LEU A 6 -12.03 17.17 -11.89
N ARG A 7 -12.88 16.60 -11.04
CA ARG A 7 -14.27 16.29 -11.40
C ARG A 7 -15.10 17.54 -11.63
N VAL A 8 -15.05 18.49 -10.69
CA VAL A 8 -15.77 19.76 -10.81
C VAL A 8 -15.31 20.51 -12.06
N ALA A 9 -14.01 20.67 -12.27
CA ALA A 9 -13.46 21.36 -13.43
C ALA A 9 -13.83 20.66 -14.76
N ALA A 10 -13.80 19.32 -14.81
CA ALA A 10 -14.22 18.57 -15.99
C ALA A 10 -15.70 18.79 -16.33
N ARG A 11 -16.58 18.76 -15.32
CA ARG A 11 -18.02 18.99 -15.52
C ARG A 11 -18.33 20.44 -15.85
N VAL A 12 -17.79 21.40 -15.13
CA VAL A 12 -18.01 22.82 -15.38
C VAL A 12 -17.50 23.22 -16.77
N GLY A 13 -16.30 22.75 -17.15
CA GLY A 13 -15.70 23.04 -18.45
C GLY A 13 -16.18 22.14 -19.60
N GLY A 14 -17.03 21.13 -19.35
CA GLY A 14 -17.49 20.17 -20.36
C GLY A 14 -16.36 19.34 -21.00
N ILE A 15 -15.31 19.05 -20.24
CA ILE A 15 -14.09 18.41 -20.76
C ILE A 15 -14.23 16.90 -20.74
N ALA A 16 -14.36 16.30 -21.93
CA ALA A 16 -14.57 14.86 -22.15
C ALA A 16 -13.28 14.09 -22.39
N GLU A 17 -12.14 14.64 -22.01
CA GLU A 17 -10.84 13.95 -22.08
C GLU A 17 -10.54 13.25 -20.76
N ASP A 18 -9.66 12.21 -20.81
CA ASP A 18 -9.27 11.48 -19.60
C ASP A 18 -8.58 12.41 -18.59
N ILE A 19 -9.22 12.64 -17.45
CA ILE A 19 -8.68 13.49 -16.39
C ILE A 19 -7.41 12.92 -15.72
N MET A 20 -7.03 11.69 -16.03
CA MET A 20 -5.78 11.09 -15.54
C MET A 20 -4.60 11.31 -16.50
N ASP A 21 -4.84 11.71 -17.76
CA ASP A 21 -3.78 12.06 -18.70
C ASP A 21 -2.98 13.27 -18.19
N ALA A 22 -1.64 13.17 -18.25
CA ALA A 22 -0.76 14.22 -17.74
C ALA A 22 -0.91 15.56 -18.47
N ARG A 23 -1.18 15.55 -19.79
CA ARG A 23 -1.39 16.76 -20.61
C ARG A 23 -2.70 17.42 -20.24
N VAL A 24 -3.76 16.63 -20.07
CA VAL A 24 -5.07 17.10 -19.64
C VAL A 24 -4.97 17.72 -18.24
N ARG A 25 -4.29 17.07 -17.30
CA ARG A 25 -4.06 17.61 -15.95
C ARG A 25 -3.25 18.92 -15.96
N LYS A 26 -2.29 19.07 -16.89
CA LYS A 26 -1.56 20.32 -17.06
C LYS A 26 -2.48 21.46 -17.51
N ARG A 27 -3.38 21.19 -18.48
CA ARG A 27 -4.42 22.15 -18.92
C ARG A 27 -5.38 22.53 -17.79
N PHE A 28 -5.87 21.56 -17.04
CA PHE A 28 -6.72 21.83 -15.87
C PHE A 28 -6.01 22.73 -14.85
N ARG A 29 -4.73 22.47 -14.60
CA ARG A 29 -3.95 23.31 -13.67
C ARG A 29 -3.85 24.77 -14.16
N ALA A 30 -3.61 24.98 -15.43
CA ALA A 30 -3.57 26.34 -16.02
C ALA A 30 -4.94 27.02 -15.89
N MET A 31 -6.00 26.37 -16.31
CA MET A 31 -7.37 26.87 -16.26
C MET A 31 -7.83 27.24 -14.84
N LEU A 32 -7.53 26.36 -13.87
CA LEU A 32 -7.85 26.62 -12.46
C LEU A 32 -7.00 27.74 -11.87
N ALA A 33 -5.72 27.88 -12.29
CA ALA A 33 -4.88 28.98 -11.84
C ALA A 33 -5.35 30.36 -12.35
N GLU A 34 -6.02 30.40 -13.48
CA GLU A 34 -6.64 31.63 -14.01
C GLU A 34 -7.94 31.99 -13.28
N SER A 35 -8.66 30.97 -12.77
CA SER A 35 -9.96 31.17 -12.09
C SER A 35 -9.84 31.35 -10.57
N ILE A 36 -8.66 31.14 -9.98
CA ILE A 36 -8.47 31.25 -8.54
C ILE A 36 -8.65 32.71 -8.06
N ASP A 37 -9.40 32.87 -6.96
CA ASP A 37 -9.48 34.15 -6.28
C ASP A 37 -8.10 34.50 -5.69
N ARG A 38 -7.49 35.60 -6.14
CA ARG A 38 -6.14 35.97 -5.72
C ARG A 38 -6.10 36.62 -4.34
N GLU A 39 -7.21 37.18 -3.88
CA GLU A 39 -7.33 37.77 -2.54
C GLU A 39 -7.58 36.69 -1.49
N ARG A 40 -8.39 35.66 -1.84
CA ARG A 40 -8.80 34.57 -0.94
C ARG A 40 -8.58 33.20 -1.54
N PRO A 41 -7.36 32.83 -1.92
CA PRO A 41 -7.09 31.58 -2.64
C PRO A 41 -7.39 30.33 -1.78
N GLY A 42 -7.26 30.44 -0.45
CA GLY A 42 -7.62 29.35 0.47
C GLY A 42 -9.12 29.07 0.49
N GLU A 43 -9.95 30.11 0.57
CA GLU A 43 -11.40 29.97 0.54
C GLU A 43 -11.88 29.43 -0.80
N TRP A 44 -11.31 29.90 -1.90
CA TRP A 44 -11.63 29.39 -3.23
C TRP A 44 -11.32 27.88 -3.34
N ASN A 45 -10.14 27.46 -2.89
CA ASN A 45 -9.79 26.04 -2.89
C ASN A 45 -10.75 25.20 -2.01
N GLN A 46 -11.09 25.71 -0.81
CA GLN A 46 -12.02 25.03 0.10
C GLN A 46 -13.41 24.93 -0.55
N ALA A 47 -13.92 26.00 -1.13
CA ALA A 47 -15.23 26.00 -1.81
C ALA A 47 -15.28 24.98 -2.95
N MET A 48 -14.20 24.86 -3.74
CA MET A 48 -14.11 23.86 -4.81
C MET A 48 -14.08 22.41 -4.26
N MET A 49 -13.41 22.20 -3.12
CA MET A 49 -13.37 20.89 -2.45
C MET A 49 -14.76 20.54 -1.88
N ASP A 50 -15.41 21.48 -1.21
CA ASP A 50 -16.76 21.31 -0.63
C ASP A 50 -17.79 21.07 -1.71
N LEU A 51 -17.76 21.83 -2.80
CA LEU A 51 -18.61 21.62 -3.97
C LEU A 51 -18.46 20.20 -4.52
N GLY A 52 -17.23 19.71 -4.62
CA GLY A 52 -16.95 18.36 -5.06
C GLY A 52 -17.43 17.29 -4.06
N ALA A 53 -17.30 17.54 -2.76
CA ALA A 53 -17.66 16.58 -1.73
C ALA A 53 -19.17 16.47 -1.48
N THR A 54 -19.91 17.61 -1.58
CA THR A 54 -21.30 17.69 -1.10
C THR A 54 -22.34 17.84 -2.20
N VAL A 55 -21.98 18.39 -3.35
CA VAL A 55 -22.93 18.70 -4.44
C VAL A 55 -22.57 17.97 -5.73
N CYS A 56 -21.35 18.18 -6.23
CA CYS A 56 -20.87 17.57 -7.48
C CYS A 56 -20.32 16.16 -7.21
N LEU A 57 -21.17 15.23 -6.82
CA LEU A 57 -20.82 13.92 -6.27
C LEU A 57 -20.08 13.03 -7.29
N PRO A 58 -19.15 12.15 -6.81
CA PRO A 58 -18.39 11.24 -7.67
C PRO A 58 -19.20 10.02 -8.13
N ASN A 59 -20.15 9.59 -7.32
CA ASN A 59 -20.95 8.39 -7.56
C ASN A 59 -22.44 8.76 -7.53
N GLY A 60 -23.20 8.22 -8.48
CA GLY A 60 -24.61 8.58 -8.66
C GLY A 60 -24.84 9.97 -9.27
N ALA A 61 -26.08 10.42 -9.28
CA ALA A 61 -26.43 11.72 -9.82
C ALA A 61 -25.94 12.87 -8.94
N PRO A 62 -25.23 13.86 -9.49
CA PRO A 62 -24.86 15.05 -8.73
C PRO A 62 -26.08 15.91 -8.43
N LEU A 63 -26.03 16.68 -7.34
CA LEU A 63 -27.12 17.53 -6.88
C LEU A 63 -27.15 18.88 -7.63
N CYS A 64 -27.31 18.80 -8.96
CA CYS A 64 -27.20 19.96 -9.86
C CYS A 64 -28.19 21.09 -9.54
N GLU A 65 -29.37 20.76 -9.01
CA GLU A 65 -30.37 21.76 -8.61
C GLU A 65 -29.94 22.65 -7.45
N LYS A 66 -28.99 22.16 -6.62
CA LYS A 66 -28.39 22.88 -5.49
C LYS A 66 -27.03 23.49 -5.83
N CYS A 67 -26.56 23.32 -7.09
CA CYS A 67 -25.21 23.69 -7.47
C CYS A 67 -25.10 25.18 -7.80
N PRO A 68 -24.24 25.96 -7.14
CA PRO A 68 -24.03 27.37 -7.46
C PRO A 68 -23.44 27.60 -8.86
N ALA A 69 -22.76 26.59 -9.43
CA ALA A 69 -22.17 26.64 -10.76
C ALA A 69 -23.14 26.20 -11.88
N ARG A 70 -24.38 25.83 -11.56
CA ARG A 70 -25.34 25.27 -12.51
C ARG A 70 -25.51 26.12 -13.78
N ALA A 71 -25.63 27.44 -13.62
CA ALA A 71 -25.93 28.36 -14.72
C ALA A 71 -24.86 28.37 -15.82
N PHE A 72 -23.60 28.06 -15.47
CA PHE A 72 -22.48 28.05 -16.40
C PHE A 72 -21.77 26.68 -16.51
N CYS A 73 -22.41 25.63 -15.97
CA CYS A 73 -21.86 24.28 -16.03
C CYS A 73 -22.14 23.62 -17.38
N ALA A 74 -21.13 23.46 -18.22
CA ALA A 74 -21.28 22.88 -19.55
C ALA A 74 -21.79 21.43 -19.51
N ALA A 75 -21.38 20.63 -18.52
CA ALA A 75 -21.92 19.27 -18.39
C ALA A 75 -23.41 19.24 -18.08
N TYR A 76 -23.91 20.17 -17.26
CA TYR A 76 -25.33 20.26 -16.95
C TYR A 76 -26.13 20.71 -18.20
N GLN A 77 -25.65 21.76 -18.87
CA GLN A 77 -26.33 22.30 -20.07
C GLN A 77 -26.40 21.29 -21.24
N ASN A 78 -25.39 20.39 -21.32
CA ASN A 78 -25.31 19.40 -22.40
C ASN A 78 -25.75 17.98 -21.97
N GLY A 79 -26.32 17.79 -20.77
CA GLY A 79 -26.77 16.49 -20.28
C GLY A 79 -25.63 15.47 -20.07
N MET A 80 -24.40 15.94 -19.73
CA MET A 80 -23.20 15.12 -19.61
C MET A 80 -22.74 14.89 -18.17
N THR A 81 -23.57 15.17 -17.17
CA THR A 81 -23.18 15.12 -15.76
C THR A 81 -22.84 13.71 -15.26
N ASP A 82 -23.42 12.69 -15.84
CA ASP A 82 -23.24 11.27 -15.53
C ASP A 82 -22.07 10.63 -16.29
N VAL A 83 -21.71 11.16 -17.47
CA VAL A 83 -20.56 10.67 -18.25
C VAL A 83 -19.26 11.39 -17.93
N LEU A 84 -19.31 12.59 -17.34
CA LEU A 84 -18.13 13.34 -16.91
C LEU A 84 -17.89 13.20 -15.41
N PRO A 85 -16.65 13.12 -14.97
CA PRO A 85 -15.40 13.17 -15.73
C PRO A 85 -15.07 11.82 -16.40
N VAL A 86 -14.50 11.86 -17.60
CA VAL A 86 -13.96 10.67 -18.25
C VAL A 86 -12.72 10.20 -17.50
N ARG A 87 -12.65 8.91 -17.21
CA ARG A 87 -11.47 8.23 -16.70
C ARG A 87 -11.23 6.97 -17.51
N ALA A 88 -10.05 6.88 -18.11
CA ALA A 88 -9.66 5.63 -18.73
C ALA A 88 -9.66 4.49 -17.70
N ALA A 89 -9.98 3.29 -18.14
CA ALA A 89 -9.89 2.10 -17.31
C ALA A 89 -8.47 1.99 -16.74
N LYS A 90 -8.36 1.74 -15.45
CA LYS A 90 -7.05 1.51 -14.83
C LYS A 90 -6.42 0.27 -15.46
N LYS A 91 -5.17 0.39 -15.89
CA LYS A 91 -4.40 -0.79 -16.30
C LYS A 91 -4.42 -1.82 -15.16
N PRO A 92 -4.56 -3.11 -15.47
CA PRO A 92 -4.44 -4.16 -14.47
C PRO A 92 -3.13 -3.97 -13.69
N ARG A 93 -3.19 -4.18 -12.38
CA ARG A 93 -1.96 -4.18 -11.58
C ARG A 93 -1.12 -5.39 -11.97
N ARG A 94 0.19 -5.23 -11.97
CA ARG A 94 1.09 -6.35 -12.06
C ARG A 94 1.00 -7.13 -10.74
N VAL A 95 0.73 -8.43 -10.82
CA VAL A 95 0.80 -9.33 -9.68
C VAL A 95 2.22 -9.85 -9.55
N GLU A 96 2.81 -9.72 -8.38
CA GLU A 96 4.12 -10.27 -8.02
C GLU A 96 3.93 -11.28 -6.91
N GLU A 97 4.25 -12.53 -7.22
CA GLU A 97 4.32 -13.59 -6.21
C GLU A 97 5.58 -13.43 -5.37
N ARG A 98 5.47 -13.67 -4.07
CA ARG A 98 6.60 -13.60 -3.13
C ARG A 98 6.53 -14.68 -2.08
N THR A 99 7.69 -15.25 -1.79
CA THR A 99 7.88 -16.14 -0.64
C THR A 99 8.52 -15.35 0.49
N VAL A 100 7.85 -15.31 1.65
CA VAL A 100 8.28 -14.58 2.86
C VAL A 100 8.80 -15.57 3.89
N PHE A 101 9.95 -15.29 4.47
CA PHE A 101 10.58 -16.15 5.46
C PHE A 101 10.52 -15.50 6.86
N LEU A 102 9.91 -16.21 7.80
CA LEU A 102 9.86 -15.86 9.22
C LEU A 102 10.97 -16.65 9.91
N LEU A 103 12.20 -16.14 9.81
CA LEU A 103 13.37 -16.82 10.36
C LEU A 103 13.58 -16.43 11.80
N VAL A 104 13.56 -17.40 12.69
CA VAL A 104 13.74 -17.19 14.13
C VAL A 104 15.01 -17.91 14.62
N ARG A 105 15.74 -17.27 15.54
CA ARG A 105 16.95 -17.81 16.17
C ARG A 105 17.13 -17.16 17.54
N ASP A 106 17.32 -17.95 18.57
CA ASP A 106 17.58 -17.50 19.96
C ASP A 106 16.58 -16.41 20.43
N GLY A 107 15.28 -16.63 20.15
CA GLY A 107 14.22 -15.68 20.50
C GLY A 107 14.19 -14.38 19.69
N ARG A 108 14.93 -14.30 18.58
CA ARG A 108 15.03 -13.15 17.69
C ARG A 108 14.48 -13.47 16.32
N LEU A 109 13.97 -12.45 15.62
CA LEU A 109 13.43 -12.53 14.27
C LEU A 109 14.39 -11.83 13.28
N ALA A 110 14.66 -12.48 12.16
CA ALA A 110 15.46 -11.88 11.10
C ALA A 110 14.68 -10.77 10.38
N LEU A 111 15.29 -9.61 10.29
CA LEU A 111 14.83 -8.48 9.47
C LEU A 111 15.91 -8.12 8.44
N ARG A 112 15.47 -7.65 7.27
CA ARG A 112 16.35 -7.12 6.24
C ARG A 112 15.98 -5.69 5.93
N LYS A 113 16.95 -4.81 5.74
CA LYS A 113 16.70 -3.43 5.32
C LYS A 113 16.54 -3.38 3.80
N ARG A 114 15.45 -2.77 3.34
CA ARG A 114 15.22 -2.59 1.91
C ARG A 114 16.20 -1.58 1.31
N PRO A 115 16.52 -1.71 0.02
CA PRO A 115 17.33 -0.73 -0.70
C PRO A 115 16.78 0.70 -0.54
N ALA A 116 17.66 1.70 -0.68
CA ALA A 116 17.30 3.11 -0.57
C ALA A 116 16.41 3.62 -1.72
N LYS A 117 16.16 2.79 -2.74
CA LYS A 117 15.33 3.12 -3.91
C LYS A 117 14.30 2.01 -4.15
N GLY A 118 13.17 2.38 -4.78
CA GLY A 118 12.09 1.44 -5.14
C GLY A 118 10.96 1.41 -4.11
N LEU A 119 10.11 0.39 -4.22
CA LEU A 119 8.94 0.23 -3.38
C LEU A 119 9.35 -0.02 -1.92
N LEU A 120 8.75 0.72 -0.97
CA LEU A 120 9.04 0.64 0.47
C LEU A 120 10.53 0.90 0.81
N ALA A 121 11.19 1.78 0.08
CA ALA A 121 12.61 2.07 0.19
C ALA A 121 13.03 2.42 1.63
N GLY A 122 14.14 1.83 2.09
CA GLY A 122 14.75 2.09 3.40
C GLY A 122 14.00 1.55 4.62
N LEU A 123 12.82 0.95 4.45
CA LEU A 123 12.08 0.31 5.54
C LEU A 123 12.62 -1.09 5.84
N TRP A 124 12.26 -1.61 7.01
CA TRP A 124 12.57 -2.98 7.39
C TRP A 124 11.55 -3.95 6.79
N GLU A 125 11.98 -5.14 6.40
CA GLU A 125 11.13 -6.21 5.90
C GLU A 125 11.54 -7.55 6.48
N LEU A 126 10.62 -8.50 6.47
CA LEU A 126 10.97 -9.91 6.62
C LEU A 126 11.74 -10.35 5.37
N PRO A 127 12.79 -11.23 5.49
CA PRO A 127 13.47 -11.80 4.34
C PRO A 127 12.45 -12.38 3.35
N ASN A 128 12.57 -12.03 2.09
CA ASN A 128 11.64 -12.51 1.06
C ASN A 128 12.32 -12.55 -0.30
N VAL A 129 11.80 -13.37 -1.19
CA VAL A 129 12.25 -13.51 -2.58
C VAL A 129 11.05 -13.49 -3.54
N PRO A 130 11.24 -13.14 -4.81
CA PRO A 130 10.23 -13.30 -5.84
C PRO A 130 9.86 -14.77 -6.05
N GLY A 131 8.60 -15.01 -6.41
CA GLY A 131 8.05 -16.33 -6.74
C GLY A 131 7.37 -17.01 -5.57
N ASN A 132 6.55 -18.00 -5.93
CA ASN A 132 5.85 -18.91 -5.01
C ASN A 132 6.71 -20.18 -4.89
N LEU A 133 7.66 -20.19 -3.96
CA LEU A 133 8.55 -21.33 -3.76
C LEU A 133 7.84 -22.42 -2.97
N ASP A 134 8.04 -23.66 -3.36
CA ASP A 134 7.76 -24.83 -2.53
C ASP A 134 8.82 -24.98 -1.42
N GLU A 135 8.65 -25.99 -0.57
CA GLU A 135 9.57 -26.25 0.54
C GLU A 135 11.01 -26.50 0.08
N ALA A 136 11.19 -27.18 -1.04
CA ALA A 136 12.51 -27.46 -1.60
C ALA A 136 13.20 -26.16 -2.11
N GLY A 137 12.46 -25.31 -2.83
CA GLY A 137 12.93 -24.00 -3.27
C GLY A 137 13.23 -23.06 -2.10
N ALA A 138 12.41 -23.12 -1.05
CA ALA A 138 12.64 -22.37 0.17
C ALA A 138 13.92 -22.82 0.90
N ALA A 139 14.18 -24.13 1.00
CA ALA A 139 15.39 -24.68 1.58
C ALA A 139 16.64 -24.28 0.78
N ILE A 140 16.58 -24.32 -0.54
CA ILE A 140 17.68 -23.83 -1.43
C ILE A 140 17.93 -22.34 -1.18
N THR A 141 16.88 -21.53 -1.04
CA THR A 141 17.03 -20.09 -0.75
C THR A 141 17.72 -19.85 0.59
N LEU A 142 17.38 -20.59 1.63
CA LEU A 142 18.06 -20.51 2.92
C LEU A 142 19.54 -20.86 2.78
N ALA A 143 19.87 -21.94 2.08
CA ALA A 143 21.26 -22.34 1.83
C ALA A 143 22.06 -21.25 1.08
N GLN A 144 21.47 -20.57 0.11
CA GLN A 144 22.09 -19.43 -0.58
C GLN A 144 22.37 -18.26 0.37
N TRP A 145 21.59 -18.10 1.42
CA TRP A 145 21.80 -17.10 2.48
C TRP A 145 22.76 -17.57 3.56
N GLY A 146 23.37 -18.75 3.43
CA GLY A 146 24.25 -19.33 4.45
C GLY A 146 23.51 -19.86 5.68
N LEU A 147 22.20 -20.10 5.53
CA LEU A 147 21.32 -20.57 6.59
C LEU A 147 20.81 -21.98 6.31
N THR A 148 20.48 -22.68 7.38
CA THR A 148 19.78 -23.97 7.34
C THR A 148 18.60 -23.95 8.30
N ALA A 149 17.62 -24.81 8.08
CA ALA A 149 16.51 -25.03 9.01
C ALA A 149 16.12 -26.52 8.97
N ARG A 150 15.75 -27.09 10.13
CA ARG A 150 15.31 -28.50 10.22
C ARG A 150 13.92 -28.70 9.60
N THR A 151 13.06 -27.68 9.72
CA THR A 151 11.70 -27.69 9.23
C THR A 151 11.34 -26.32 8.67
N LEU A 152 10.56 -26.33 7.61
CA LEU A 152 9.93 -25.16 7.01
C LEU A 152 8.42 -25.30 7.19
N THR A 153 7.84 -24.56 8.12
CA THR A 153 6.39 -24.63 8.40
C THR A 153 5.65 -23.57 7.58
N PRO A 154 4.75 -23.96 6.67
CA PRO A 154 3.93 -23.00 5.94
C PRO A 154 3.08 -22.16 6.89
N VAL A 155 2.99 -20.85 6.68
CA VAL A 155 2.25 -19.91 7.55
C VAL A 155 1.12 -19.17 6.84
N GLY A 156 0.67 -19.70 5.72
CA GLY A 156 -0.48 -19.17 4.98
C GLY A 156 -0.13 -18.07 3.99
N ALA A 157 -1.15 -17.59 3.28
CA ALA A 157 -1.05 -16.60 2.23
C ALA A 157 -1.59 -15.23 2.67
N ALA A 158 -1.03 -14.18 2.12
CA ALA A 158 -1.51 -12.81 2.31
C ALA A 158 -1.32 -11.99 1.02
N LYS A 159 -2.23 -11.04 0.78
CA LYS A 159 -2.15 -10.12 -0.35
C LYS A 159 -1.95 -8.69 0.14
N HIS A 160 -1.15 -7.94 -0.59
CA HIS A 160 -1.05 -6.50 -0.37
C HIS A 160 -1.10 -5.73 -1.69
N ILE A 161 -1.98 -4.71 -1.72
CA ILE A 161 -2.26 -3.94 -2.93
C ILE A 161 -1.61 -2.56 -2.82
N PHE A 162 -0.67 -2.29 -3.72
CA PHE A 162 -0.11 -0.97 -3.95
C PHE A 162 -0.81 -0.28 -5.13
N SER A 163 -0.43 0.95 -5.43
CA SER A 163 -1.05 1.71 -6.53
C SER A 163 -0.93 1.02 -7.90
N HIS A 164 0.18 0.35 -8.18
CA HIS A 164 0.50 -0.21 -9.50
C HIS A 164 1.00 -1.66 -9.48
N VAL A 165 1.14 -2.26 -8.31
CA VAL A 165 1.53 -3.66 -8.11
C VAL A 165 0.70 -4.28 -6.99
N GLU A 166 0.43 -5.56 -7.09
CA GLU A 166 -0.16 -6.39 -6.04
C GLU A 166 0.86 -7.47 -5.69
N TRP A 167 1.15 -7.63 -4.39
CA TRP A 167 1.92 -8.75 -3.91
C TRP A 167 0.98 -9.87 -3.47
N ASP A 168 1.16 -11.04 -4.07
CA ASP A 168 0.56 -12.30 -3.63
C ASP A 168 1.65 -13.09 -2.90
N MET A 169 1.50 -13.23 -1.59
CA MET A 169 2.56 -13.70 -0.72
C MET A 169 2.13 -14.98 0.00
N HIS A 170 3.08 -15.88 0.19
CA HIS A 170 2.98 -16.99 1.14
C HIS A 170 4.29 -17.06 1.93
N GLY A 171 4.28 -17.75 3.04
CA GLY A 171 5.43 -17.70 3.93
C GLY A 171 5.78 -19.02 4.55
N TYR A 172 7.01 -19.10 5.03
CA TYR A 172 7.54 -20.18 5.85
C TYR A 172 8.09 -19.65 7.16
N LEU A 173 7.71 -20.30 8.26
CA LEU A 173 8.33 -20.12 9.56
C LEU A 173 9.43 -21.18 9.73
N ALA A 174 10.60 -20.77 10.18
CA ALA A 174 11.71 -21.68 10.39
C ALA A 174 12.61 -21.24 11.55
N ALA A 175 13.03 -22.20 12.39
CA ALA A 175 14.16 -22.02 13.29
C ALA A 175 15.44 -22.14 12.45
N ALA A 176 16.13 -21.01 12.25
CA ALA A 176 17.27 -20.90 11.37
C ALA A 176 18.59 -21.05 12.15
N GLU A 177 19.51 -21.81 11.57
CA GLU A 177 20.89 -21.98 12.02
C GLU A 177 21.84 -21.41 10.96
N GLY A 178 23.03 -20.95 11.35
CA GLY A 178 24.01 -20.35 10.45
C GLY A 178 24.14 -18.85 10.61
N GLU A 179 24.93 -18.21 9.74
CA GLU A 179 25.23 -16.79 9.81
C GLU A 179 24.90 -16.10 8.49
N ASN A 180 24.27 -14.92 8.60
CA ASN A 180 24.05 -14.02 7.50
C ASN A 180 24.16 -12.57 8.00
N ASN A 181 25.15 -11.83 7.47
CA ASN A 181 25.43 -10.45 7.89
C ASN A 181 24.48 -9.40 7.29
N GLU A 182 23.63 -9.79 6.33
CA GLU A 182 22.63 -8.90 5.76
C GLU A 182 21.37 -8.81 6.63
N PHE A 183 21.20 -9.75 7.58
CA PHE A 183 20.03 -9.81 8.45
C PHE A 183 20.33 -9.22 9.82
N LEU A 184 19.44 -8.35 10.27
CA LEU A 184 19.37 -7.92 11.65
C LEU A 184 18.51 -8.95 12.41
N TRP A 185 19.12 -9.63 13.39
CA TRP A 185 18.38 -10.50 14.31
C TRP A 185 17.82 -9.64 15.44
N ALA A 186 16.57 -9.23 15.27
CA ALA A 186 15.87 -8.29 16.13
C ALA A 186 15.18 -9.01 17.30
N ASP A 187 15.43 -8.55 18.51
CA ASP A 187 14.68 -8.93 19.72
C ASP A 187 13.40 -8.10 19.90
N GLY A 188 12.68 -8.33 21.01
CA GLY A 188 11.41 -7.65 21.27
C GLY A 188 11.48 -6.13 21.21
N ALA A 189 12.53 -5.51 21.76
CA ALA A 189 12.72 -4.06 21.75
C ALA A 189 13.03 -3.54 20.33
N ALA A 190 13.93 -4.22 19.62
CA ALA A 190 14.26 -3.89 18.24
C ALA A 190 13.06 -4.08 17.28
N LEU A 191 12.24 -5.12 17.50
CA LEU A 191 11.01 -5.37 16.72
C LEU A 191 9.98 -4.26 16.92
N GLN A 192 9.82 -3.75 18.15
CA GLN A 192 8.93 -2.62 18.42
C GLN A 192 9.39 -1.31 17.79
N ALA A 193 10.71 -1.11 17.72
CA ALA A 193 11.30 0.08 17.09
C ALA A 193 11.37 -0.02 15.55
N ALA A 194 11.25 -1.20 14.98
CA ALA A 194 11.37 -1.41 13.54
C ALA A 194 10.14 -0.89 12.79
N ALA A 195 10.36 -0.01 11.81
CA ALA A 195 9.30 0.45 10.90
C ALA A 195 9.00 -0.64 9.86
N ILE A 196 8.08 -1.55 10.20
CA ILE A 196 7.62 -2.64 9.33
C ILE A 196 6.44 -2.16 8.49
N PRO A 197 6.51 -2.23 7.15
CA PRO A 197 5.41 -1.89 6.27
C PRO A 197 4.17 -2.75 6.51
N SER A 198 2.98 -2.17 6.34
CA SER A 198 1.70 -2.90 6.45
C SER A 198 1.61 -4.12 5.52
N ALA A 199 2.36 -4.13 4.42
CA ALA A 199 2.45 -5.27 3.52
C ALA A 199 2.92 -6.56 4.20
N PHE A 200 3.77 -6.46 5.21
CA PHE A 200 4.28 -7.62 5.95
C PHE A 200 3.58 -7.85 7.30
N ARG A 201 2.54 -7.08 7.63
CA ARG A 201 1.89 -7.12 8.95
C ARG A 201 1.44 -8.53 9.34
N TYR A 202 0.78 -9.23 8.43
CA TYR A 202 0.30 -10.60 8.67
C TYR A 202 1.42 -11.55 9.13
N TYR A 203 2.53 -11.54 8.41
CA TYR A 203 3.68 -12.41 8.70
C TYR A 203 4.44 -11.95 9.94
N PHE A 204 4.59 -10.66 10.12
CA PHE A 204 5.23 -10.09 11.30
C PHE A 204 4.47 -10.45 12.58
N ASP A 205 3.15 -10.25 12.60
CA ASP A 205 2.32 -10.59 13.75
C ASP A 205 2.31 -12.11 14.01
N THR A 206 2.41 -12.93 12.96
CA THR A 206 2.53 -14.39 13.08
C THR A 206 3.86 -14.77 13.74
N ALA A 207 4.97 -14.18 13.32
CA ALA A 207 6.28 -14.45 13.92
C ALA A 207 6.35 -14.00 15.38
N VAL A 208 5.83 -12.81 15.71
CA VAL A 208 5.80 -12.29 17.08
C VAL A 208 4.97 -13.18 18.01
N ARG A 209 3.80 -13.64 17.55
CA ARG A 209 2.97 -14.59 18.33
C ARG A 209 3.69 -15.90 18.57
N TRP A 210 4.40 -16.43 17.56
CA TRP A 210 5.16 -17.65 17.69
C TRP A 210 6.31 -17.47 18.70
N LEU A 211 7.06 -16.36 18.66
CA LEU A 211 8.14 -16.07 19.60
C LEU A 211 7.62 -15.96 21.06
N ALA A 212 6.49 -15.29 21.25
CA ALA A 212 5.86 -15.17 22.58
C ALA A 212 5.44 -16.54 23.14
N ALA A 213 4.90 -17.43 22.31
CA ALA A 213 4.52 -18.77 22.72
C ALA A 213 5.72 -19.63 23.13
N GLN A 214 6.87 -19.46 22.50
CA GLN A 214 8.12 -20.16 22.88
C GLN A 214 8.68 -19.67 24.22
N GLN A 215 8.55 -18.39 24.53
CA GLN A 215 9.00 -17.82 25.81
C GLN A 215 8.11 -18.21 26.99
N GLY A 216 6.79 -18.34 26.78
CA GLY A 216 5.84 -18.78 27.80
C GLY A 216 5.90 -20.28 28.15
N GLY A 217 6.47 -21.09 27.24
CA GLY A 217 6.62 -22.54 27.44
C GLY A 217 7.83 -22.95 28.32
N THR A 218 8.74 -22.03 28.63
CA THR A 218 9.94 -22.28 29.45
C THR A 218 9.73 -22.07 30.95
N ASP A 219 8.55 -21.54 31.37
CA ASP A 219 8.29 -21.19 32.78
C ASP A 219 7.57 -22.31 33.56
N HIS A 220 7.28 -23.48 32.95
CA HIS A 220 6.64 -24.62 33.62
C HIS A 220 7.57 -25.81 33.94
N GLY A 221 8.88 -25.59 33.95
CA GLY A 221 9.87 -26.64 34.16
C GLY A 221 10.64 -26.62 35.49
N THR A 222 10.19 -25.87 36.52
CA THR A 222 10.89 -25.89 37.82
C THR A 222 9.91 -25.77 38.99
N ALA A 223 9.09 -26.79 39.17
CA ALA A 223 8.47 -27.03 40.47
C ALA A 223 8.05 -28.51 40.51
N LEU A 224 8.95 -29.38 40.95
CA LEU A 224 8.69 -30.62 41.70
C LEU A 224 10.02 -31.36 41.87
N LEU A 225 10.71 -31.07 42.98
CA LEU A 225 11.28 -32.07 43.91
C LEU A 225 11.61 -31.35 45.21
#